data_482395513d52f14f37df84c606ffb466
#
_entry.id   482395513d52f14f37df84c606ffb466
#
_cell.length_a   1.000
_cell.length_b   1.000
_cell.length_c   1.000
_cell.angle_alpha   90.00
_cell.angle_beta   90.00
_cell.angle_gamma   90.00
#
_symmetry.space_group_name_H-M   'P 1'
#
loop_
_entity.id
_entity.type
_entity.pdbx_description
1 polymer ?
#
loop_
_entity_poly.entity_id
_entity_poly.type
_entity_poly.pdbx_seq_one_letter_code
_entity_poly.pdbx_strand_id
1 'polypeptide(L)'
;MKLIKQKGVGNCVPFDAQVTIKYIGHFEYVDEPFDSSFARGGAETFCLNEGALISGLEIGILTMQKHEIAIFIIHPDLAYGKYGCAPRIPPNEEILFVVHLVDYVDNGSVKKFQSLSLEERKQFANVIKSVQGKFNTAKDCFSKQKIKQAIRE
;
A
#
# COMPACT_ATOMS: atom_id res chain seq x y z
N MET A 1 1.45 -13.91 12.66
CA MET A 1 2.94 -13.98 12.72
C MET A 1 3.53 -13.25 11.52
N LYS A 2 4.60 -12.51 11.73
CA LYS A 2 5.32 -11.76 10.69
C LYS A 2 6.76 -12.22 10.59
N LEU A 3 7.25 -12.48 9.37
CA LEU A 3 8.66 -12.74 9.09
C LEU A 3 9.15 -11.74 8.03
N ILE A 4 10.12 -10.90 8.39
CA ILE A 4 10.72 -9.93 7.48
C ILE A 4 11.74 -10.63 6.60
N LYS A 5 11.58 -10.57 5.29
CA LYS A 5 12.53 -11.08 4.29
C LYS A 5 13.49 -10.00 3.82
N GLN A 6 12.99 -8.78 3.67
CA GLN A 6 13.79 -7.61 3.31
C GLN A 6 13.31 -6.43 4.16
N LYS A 7 14.24 -5.79 4.85
CA LYS A 7 13.93 -4.58 5.62
C LYS A 7 13.58 -3.42 4.70
N GLY A 8 12.59 -2.65 5.12
CA GLY A 8 12.23 -1.40 4.47
C GLY A 8 13.02 -0.21 4.99
N VAL A 9 12.58 0.98 4.62
CA VAL A 9 13.16 2.26 5.01
C VAL A 9 12.08 3.23 5.48
N GLY A 10 12.45 4.12 6.39
CA GLY A 10 11.55 5.15 6.90
C GLY A 10 10.62 4.67 7.99
N ASN A 11 9.51 5.37 8.14
CA ASN A 11 8.49 5.08 9.15
C ASN A 11 7.54 3.96 8.72
N CYS A 12 6.85 3.38 9.69
CA CYS A 12 5.75 2.45 9.40
C CYS A 12 4.58 3.17 8.73
N VAL A 13 3.77 2.39 8.03
CA VAL A 13 2.59 2.89 7.31
C VAL A 13 1.60 3.54 8.28
N PRO A 14 1.11 4.76 7.99
CA PRO A 14 0.05 5.39 8.77
C PRO A 14 -1.29 4.65 8.65
N PHE A 15 -2.15 4.79 9.67
CA PHE A 15 -3.42 4.09 9.78
C PHE A 15 -4.37 4.29 8.59
N ASP A 16 -4.48 5.51 8.07
CA ASP A 16 -5.36 5.86 6.94
C ASP A 16 -4.60 5.98 5.61
N ALA A 17 -3.48 5.28 5.46
CA ALA A 17 -2.67 5.40 4.27
C ALA A 17 -3.31 4.71 3.05
N GLN A 18 -3.00 5.25 1.88
CA GLN A 18 -3.14 4.54 0.63
C GLN A 18 -1.84 3.80 0.33
N VAL A 19 -1.89 2.49 0.20
CA VAL A 19 -0.72 1.64 0.03
C VAL A 19 -0.69 1.02 -1.36
N THR A 20 0.50 0.94 -1.93
CA THR A 20 0.75 0.21 -3.17
C THR A 20 1.58 -1.01 -2.83
N ILE A 21 1.02 -2.18 -3.06
CA ILE A 21 1.62 -3.47 -2.68
C ILE A 21 1.65 -4.45 -3.85
N LYS A 22 2.62 -5.36 -3.80
CA LYS A 22 2.62 -6.61 -4.56
C LYS A 22 2.46 -7.74 -3.57
N TYR A 23 1.61 -8.71 -3.87
CA TYR A 23 1.36 -9.79 -2.93
C TYR A 23 1.03 -11.11 -3.62
N ILE A 24 1.26 -12.18 -2.88
CA ILE A 24 0.87 -13.55 -3.24
C ILE A 24 0.26 -14.19 -2.01
N GLY A 25 -0.92 -14.76 -2.14
CA GLY A 25 -1.62 -15.48 -1.07
C GLY A 25 -1.62 -16.98 -1.31
N HIS A 26 -1.22 -17.74 -0.30
CA HIS A 26 -1.19 -19.20 -0.30
C HIS A 26 -1.94 -19.79 0.88
N PHE A 27 -2.41 -21.04 0.72
CA PHE A 27 -2.71 -21.92 1.84
C PHE A 27 -1.44 -22.66 2.28
N GLU A 28 -1.40 -23.09 3.55
CA GLU A 28 -0.20 -23.70 4.15
C GLU A 28 0.34 -24.90 3.38
N TYR A 29 -0.54 -25.70 2.79
CA TYR A 29 -0.17 -26.97 2.13
C TYR A 29 -0.40 -27.00 0.62
N VAL A 30 -0.58 -25.86 0.00
CA VAL A 30 -0.87 -25.74 -1.44
C VAL A 30 0.17 -24.83 -2.09
N ASP A 31 0.91 -25.35 -3.03
CA ASP A 31 1.98 -24.60 -3.73
C ASP A 31 1.41 -23.54 -4.68
N GLU A 32 0.20 -23.77 -5.20
CA GLU A 32 -0.44 -22.82 -6.10
C GLU A 32 -1.11 -21.67 -5.30
N PRO A 33 -0.83 -20.41 -5.63
CA PRO A 33 -1.44 -19.29 -4.95
C PRO A 33 -2.95 -19.21 -5.22
N PHE A 34 -3.75 -18.93 -4.19
CA PHE A 34 -5.17 -18.65 -4.37
C PHE A 34 -5.44 -17.22 -4.84
N ASP A 35 -4.52 -16.31 -4.61
CA ASP A 35 -4.57 -14.94 -5.08
C ASP A 35 -3.16 -14.37 -5.32
N SER A 36 -3.01 -13.52 -6.34
CA SER A 36 -1.73 -12.92 -6.69
C SER A 36 -1.93 -11.62 -7.46
N SER A 37 -1.31 -10.54 -6.98
CA SER A 37 -1.28 -9.29 -7.72
C SER A 37 -0.49 -9.39 -9.03
N PHE A 38 0.48 -10.28 -9.10
CA PHE A 38 1.28 -10.50 -10.31
C PHE A 38 0.44 -11.03 -11.47
N ALA A 39 -0.58 -11.84 -11.19
CA ALA A 39 -1.52 -12.33 -12.19
C ALA A 39 -2.38 -11.20 -12.80
N ARG A 40 -2.52 -10.07 -12.08
CA ARG A 40 -3.30 -8.90 -12.48
C ARG A 40 -2.44 -7.70 -12.93
N GLY A 41 -1.16 -7.91 -13.20
CA GLY A 41 -0.28 -6.88 -13.73
C GLY A 41 0.75 -6.30 -12.74
N GLY A 42 0.80 -6.78 -11.53
CA GLY A 42 1.85 -6.45 -10.55
C GLY A 42 1.35 -5.70 -9.32
N ALA A 43 1.74 -4.43 -9.15
CA ALA A 43 1.37 -3.68 -7.97
C ALA A 43 -0.08 -3.20 -8.01
N GLU A 44 -0.77 -3.32 -6.90
CA GLU A 44 -2.14 -2.84 -6.68
C GLU A 44 -2.18 -1.83 -5.54
N THR A 45 -3.11 -0.89 -5.63
CA THR A 45 -3.26 0.19 -4.65
C THR A 45 -4.55 0.01 -3.85
N PHE A 46 -4.43 0.08 -2.53
CA PHE A 46 -5.55 -0.06 -1.59
C PHE A 46 -5.55 1.09 -0.59
N CYS A 47 -6.74 1.54 -0.20
CA CYS A 47 -6.92 2.41 0.96
C CYS A 47 -7.10 1.55 2.20
N LEU A 48 -6.27 1.78 3.21
CA LEU A 48 -6.40 1.09 4.49
C LEU A 48 -7.63 1.61 5.26
N ASN A 49 -8.17 0.77 6.13
CA ASN A 49 -9.34 1.08 6.96
C ASN A 49 -10.65 1.32 6.17
N GLU A 50 -10.72 0.85 4.94
CA GLU A 50 -11.94 0.92 4.10
C GLU A 50 -12.54 -0.47 3.81
N GLY A 51 -11.98 -1.52 4.41
CA GLY A 51 -12.46 -2.89 4.24
C GLY A 51 -12.10 -3.53 2.90
N ALA A 52 -11.14 -2.96 2.17
CA ALA A 52 -10.67 -3.51 0.90
C ALA A 52 -9.81 -4.78 1.07
N LEU A 53 -9.18 -4.93 2.23
CA LEU A 53 -8.31 -6.05 2.57
C LEU A 53 -8.84 -6.76 3.83
N ILE A 54 -8.44 -8.03 4.02
CA ILE A 54 -8.73 -8.74 5.27
C ILE A 54 -8.00 -8.07 6.44
N SER A 55 -8.62 -8.12 7.62
CA SER A 55 -8.12 -7.41 8.81
C SER A 55 -6.68 -7.76 9.19
N GLY A 56 -6.32 -9.04 9.11
CA GLY A 56 -4.96 -9.49 9.43
C GLY A 56 -3.91 -8.95 8.48
N LEU A 57 -4.25 -8.79 7.20
CA LEU A 57 -3.35 -8.20 6.22
C LEU A 57 -3.18 -6.69 6.44
N GLU A 58 -4.27 -5.96 6.73
CA GLU A 58 -4.20 -4.53 7.09
C GLU A 58 -3.33 -4.29 8.31
N ILE A 59 -3.53 -5.06 9.38
CA ILE A 59 -2.71 -4.98 10.60
C ILE A 59 -1.24 -5.25 10.27
N GLY A 60 -0.97 -6.25 9.44
CA GLY A 60 0.38 -6.56 8.98
C GLY A 60 1.04 -5.41 8.23
N ILE A 61 0.33 -4.82 7.29
CA ILE A 61 0.83 -3.70 6.47
C ILE A 61 1.14 -2.46 7.32
N LEU A 62 0.36 -2.18 8.36
CA LEU A 62 0.63 -1.08 9.29
C LEU A 62 1.97 -1.23 10.04
N THR A 63 2.51 -2.43 10.12
CA THR A 63 3.83 -2.69 10.71
C THR A 63 4.98 -2.62 9.71
N MET A 64 4.68 -2.43 8.43
CA MET A 64 5.67 -2.43 7.36
C MET A 64 6.25 -1.03 7.10
N GLN A 65 7.47 -1.03 6.59
CA GLN A 65 8.16 0.15 6.07
C GLN A 65 8.17 0.12 4.53
N LYS A 66 8.37 1.26 3.90
CA LYS A 66 8.52 1.35 2.44
C LYS A 66 9.64 0.44 1.94
N HIS A 67 9.39 -0.29 0.87
CA HIS A 67 10.26 -1.30 0.25
C HIS A 67 10.48 -2.57 1.08
N GLU A 68 9.78 -2.74 2.19
CA GLU A 68 9.83 -3.95 2.98
C GLU A 68 9.16 -5.12 2.25
N ILE A 69 9.75 -6.30 2.38
CA ILE A 69 9.16 -7.58 1.97
C ILE A 69 8.99 -8.43 3.21
N ALA A 70 7.77 -8.83 3.51
CA ALA A 70 7.45 -9.64 4.67
C ALA A 70 6.49 -10.77 4.32
N ILE A 71 6.56 -11.84 5.10
CA ILE A 71 5.61 -12.95 5.08
C ILE A 71 4.73 -12.83 6.30
N PHE A 72 3.41 -12.90 6.09
CA PHE A 72 2.42 -12.92 7.16
C PHE A 72 1.69 -14.26 7.16
N ILE A 73 1.62 -14.90 8.33
CA ILE A 73 0.70 -16.00 8.58
C ILE A 73 -0.47 -15.42 9.37
N ILE A 74 -1.67 -15.52 8.81
CA ILE A 74 -2.87 -14.88 9.31
C ILE A 74 -3.83 -15.95 9.81
N HIS A 75 -4.21 -15.84 11.09
CA HIS A 75 -5.20 -16.71 11.70
C HIS A 75 -6.58 -16.51 11.04
N PRO A 76 -7.41 -17.58 10.95
CA PRO A 76 -8.74 -17.49 10.32
C PRO A 76 -9.61 -16.35 10.84
N ASP A 77 -9.58 -16.05 12.13
CA ASP A 77 -10.38 -14.97 12.75
C ASP A 77 -10.03 -13.56 12.19
N LEU A 78 -8.85 -13.39 11.67
CA LEU A 78 -8.38 -12.16 11.02
C LEU A 78 -8.34 -12.27 9.49
N ALA A 79 -8.85 -13.36 8.94
CA ALA A 79 -8.95 -13.66 7.52
C ALA A 79 -10.41 -13.91 7.12
N TYR A 80 -10.73 -15.11 6.69
CA TYR A 80 -12.06 -15.47 6.20
C TYR A 80 -12.92 -16.24 7.20
N GLY A 81 -12.38 -16.49 8.39
CA GLY A 81 -13.10 -17.05 9.53
C GLY A 81 -13.59 -18.48 9.34
N LYS A 82 -14.58 -18.83 10.17
CA LYS A 82 -15.16 -20.17 10.20
C LYS A 82 -16.00 -20.54 8.96
N TYR A 83 -16.39 -19.57 8.16
CA TYR A 83 -17.17 -19.79 6.94
C TYR A 83 -16.32 -19.86 5.67
N GLY A 84 -15.11 -19.29 5.70
CA GLY A 84 -14.27 -19.18 4.53
C GLY A 84 -14.88 -18.29 3.45
N CYS A 85 -14.49 -18.54 2.20
CA CYS A 85 -15.03 -17.88 1.01
C CYS A 85 -15.09 -18.90 -0.14
N ALA A 86 -16.14 -19.71 -0.13
CA ALA A 86 -16.33 -20.76 -1.14
C ALA A 86 -16.42 -20.19 -2.56
N PRO A 87 -15.93 -20.87 -3.58
CA PRO A 87 -15.24 -22.18 -3.54
C PRO A 87 -13.73 -22.08 -3.28
N ARG A 88 -13.15 -20.88 -3.25
CA ARG A 88 -11.69 -20.67 -3.22
C ARG A 88 -11.06 -20.90 -1.86
N ILE A 89 -11.72 -20.48 -0.80
CA ILE A 89 -11.14 -20.45 0.55
C ILE A 89 -11.97 -21.34 1.47
N PRO A 90 -11.37 -22.44 1.98
CA PRO A 90 -12.03 -23.33 2.93
C PRO A 90 -12.35 -22.64 4.27
N PRO A 91 -13.30 -23.16 5.04
CA PRO A 91 -13.54 -22.70 6.42
C PRO A 91 -12.33 -22.93 7.34
N ASN A 92 -12.10 -22.02 8.28
CA ASN A 92 -11.03 -22.08 9.29
C ASN A 92 -9.61 -22.23 8.72
N GLU A 93 -9.35 -21.64 7.56
CA GLU A 93 -8.06 -21.74 6.89
C GLU A 93 -7.10 -20.63 7.34
N GLU A 94 -5.90 -21.00 7.77
CA GLU A 94 -4.78 -20.08 7.91
C GLU A 94 -4.26 -19.66 6.52
N ILE A 95 -3.96 -18.39 6.36
CA ILE A 95 -3.52 -17.84 5.10
C ILE A 95 -2.11 -17.28 5.23
N LEU A 96 -1.27 -17.61 4.27
CA LEU A 96 0.06 -17.08 4.14
C LEU A 96 0.08 -16.03 3.03
N PHE A 97 0.46 -14.78 3.38
CA PHE A 97 0.70 -13.73 2.41
C PHE A 97 2.18 -13.34 2.36
N VAL A 98 2.74 -13.32 1.17
CA VAL A 98 4.01 -12.65 0.89
C VAL A 98 3.68 -11.27 0.35
N VAL A 99 4.12 -10.22 1.03
CA VAL A 99 3.78 -8.83 0.71
C VAL A 99 5.05 -8.02 0.50
N HIS A 100 5.10 -7.30 -0.60
CA HIS A 100 6.08 -6.27 -0.88
C HIS A 100 5.38 -4.90 -0.85
N LEU A 101 5.68 -4.08 0.14
CA LEU A 101 5.20 -2.71 0.21
C LEU A 101 6.06 -1.83 -0.70
N VAL A 102 5.51 -1.47 -1.86
CA VAL A 102 6.20 -0.66 -2.86
C VAL A 102 6.24 0.80 -2.44
N ASP A 103 5.09 1.34 -2.05
CA ASP A 103 4.95 2.74 -1.63
C ASP A 103 3.69 2.94 -0.79
N TYR A 104 3.59 4.08 -0.14
CA TYR A 104 2.36 4.52 0.51
C TYR A 104 2.23 6.04 0.51
N VAL A 105 1.00 6.54 0.59
CA VAL A 105 0.66 7.95 0.74
C VAL A 105 -0.18 8.11 2.00
N ASP A 106 0.19 9.07 2.84
CA ASP A 106 -0.56 9.39 4.04
C ASP A 106 -1.80 10.22 3.69
N ASN A 107 -2.98 9.58 3.70
CA ASN A 107 -4.26 10.25 3.45
C ASN A 107 -4.66 11.24 4.55
N GLY A 108 -4.09 11.13 5.74
CA GLY A 108 -4.28 12.12 6.82
C GLY A 108 -3.83 13.51 6.39
N SER A 109 -2.79 13.63 5.59
CA SER A 109 -2.34 14.89 5.01
C SER A 109 -3.33 15.46 4.00
N VAL A 110 -3.99 14.61 3.22
CA VAL A 110 -5.03 15.01 2.24
C VAL A 110 -6.31 15.45 2.96
N LYS A 111 -6.74 14.72 3.99
CA LYS A 111 -7.90 15.10 4.82
C LYS A 111 -7.67 16.43 5.54
N LYS A 112 -6.46 16.68 6.07
CA LYS A 112 -6.07 17.96 6.64
C LYS A 112 -6.19 19.11 5.63
N PHE A 113 -5.75 18.88 4.40
CA PHE A 113 -5.88 19.89 3.34
C PHE A 113 -7.35 20.21 3.02
N GLN A 114 -8.23 19.21 3.00
CA GLN A 114 -9.67 19.41 2.78
C GLN A 114 -10.36 20.16 3.93
N SER A 115 -9.85 20.02 5.16
CA SER A 115 -10.37 20.73 6.34
C SER A 115 -9.85 22.15 6.50
N LEU A 116 -8.88 22.59 5.70
CA LEU A 116 -8.34 23.95 5.72
C LEU A 116 -9.37 24.99 5.24
N SER A 117 -9.30 26.17 5.81
CA SER A 117 -10.10 27.32 5.35
C SER A 117 -9.73 27.73 3.93
N LEU A 118 -10.61 28.48 3.27
CA LEU A 118 -10.39 28.95 1.90
C LEU A 118 -9.09 29.79 1.78
N GLU A 119 -8.78 30.60 2.79
CA GLU A 119 -7.56 31.42 2.84
C GLU A 119 -6.29 30.55 2.97
N GLU A 120 -6.32 29.56 3.84
CA GLU A 120 -5.21 28.60 4.02
C GLU A 120 -4.97 27.78 2.76
N ARG A 121 -6.04 27.36 2.06
CA ARG A 121 -5.93 26.68 0.76
C ARG A 121 -5.30 27.58 -0.32
N LYS A 122 -5.64 28.87 -0.33
CA LYS A 122 -5.03 29.85 -1.27
C LYS A 122 -3.55 30.04 -0.98
N GLN A 123 -3.15 30.12 0.28
CA GLN A 123 -1.72 30.21 0.67
C GLN A 123 -0.97 28.95 0.23
N PHE A 124 -1.54 27.76 0.43
CA PHE A 124 -0.95 26.51 -0.03
C PHE A 124 -0.81 26.46 -1.55
N ALA A 125 -1.84 26.90 -2.28
CA ALA A 125 -1.81 26.99 -3.75
C ALA A 125 -0.71 27.95 -4.25
N ASN A 126 -0.48 29.06 -3.55
CA ASN A 126 0.59 30.00 -3.87
C ASN A 126 1.98 29.40 -3.62
N VAL A 127 2.16 28.64 -2.54
CA VAL A 127 3.39 27.88 -2.27
C VAL A 127 3.64 26.83 -3.35
N ILE A 128 2.62 26.08 -3.74
CA ILE A 128 2.72 25.08 -4.83
C ILE A 128 3.07 25.77 -6.16
N LYS A 129 2.46 26.90 -6.49
CA LYS A 129 2.79 27.69 -7.69
C LYS A 129 4.24 28.18 -7.68
N SER A 130 4.73 28.63 -6.53
CA SER A 130 6.12 29.07 -6.37
C SER A 130 7.11 27.88 -6.51
N VAL A 131 6.79 26.72 -5.95
CA VAL A 131 7.56 25.49 -6.11
C VAL A 131 7.51 25.02 -7.58
N GLN A 132 6.34 25.09 -8.21
CA GLN A 132 6.15 24.72 -9.61
C GLN A 132 6.86 25.68 -10.59
N GLY A 133 6.94 26.96 -10.21
CA GLY A 133 7.78 27.95 -10.93
C GLY A 133 9.26 27.59 -10.87
N LYS A 134 9.76 27.22 -9.69
CA LYS A 134 11.14 26.71 -9.51
C LYS A 134 11.36 25.38 -10.22
N PHE A 135 10.36 24.50 -10.24
CA PHE A 135 10.39 23.23 -10.96
C PHE A 135 10.38 23.42 -12.47
N ASN A 136 9.65 24.43 -12.97
CA ASN A 136 9.63 24.77 -14.40
C ASN A 136 10.97 25.35 -14.87
N THR A 137 11.69 26.05 -13.99
CA THR A 137 13.06 26.54 -14.27
C THR A 137 14.08 25.40 -14.19
N ALA A 138 13.83 24.36 -13.41
CA ALA A 138 14.63 23.14 -13.34
C ALA A 138 14.27 22.11 -14.44
N LYS A 139 13.26 22.40 -15.26
CA LYS A 139 12.79 21.53 -16.36
C LYS A 139 13.83 21.25 -17.43
N ASP A 140 14.84 22.11 -17.56
CA ASP A 140 15.98 21.87 -18.46
C ASP A 140 16.89 20.73 -17.98
N CYS A 141 16.75 20.29 -16.71
CA CYS A 141 17.56 19.20 -16.14
C CYS A 141 16.85 17.84 -16.07
N PHE A 142 15.51 17.79 -16.15
CA PHE A 142 14.75 16.55 -16.05
C PHE A 142 13.78 16.39 -17.20
N SER A 143 14.12 15.55 -18.17
CA SER A 143 13.19 15.22 -19.25
C SER A 143 11.90 14.62 -18.68
N LYS A 144 10.75 15.01 -19.23
CA LYS A 144 9.43 14.46 -18.88
C LYS A 144 9.37 12.92 -18.87
N GLN A 145 10.29 12.28 -19.59
CA GLN A 145 10.44 10.82 -19.64
C GLN A 145 10.99 10.23 -18.33
N LYS A 146 11.97 10.90 -17.68
CA LYS A 146 12.53 10.39 -16.41
C LYS A 146 11.54 10.51 -15.25
N ILE A 147 10.72 11.56 -15.21
CA ILE A 147 9.69 11.71 -14.19
C ILE A 147 8.58 10.67 -14.39
N LYS A 148 8.16 10.42 -15.63
CA LYS A 148 7.19 9.36 -15.94
C LYS A 148 7.72 7.95 -15.63
N GLN A 149 9.01 7.73 -15.76
CA GLN A 149 9.66 6.47 -15.41
C GLN A 149 9.70 6.28 -13.88
N ALA A 150 10.09 7.33 -13.12
CA ALA A 150 10.11 7.31 -11.66
C ALA A 150 8.72 7.11 -11.03
N ILE A 151 7.65 7.59 -11.68
CA ILE A 151 6.26 7.39 -11.24
C ILE A 151 5.75 5.97 -11.58
N ARG A 152 6.35 5.30 -12.59
CA ARG A 152 5.96 3.94 -13.00
C ARG A 152 6.73 2.83 -12.28
N GLU A 153 7.83 3.15 -11.65
CA GLU A 153 8.62 2.26 -10.80
C GLU A 153 8.18 2.38 -9.34
#